data_d78a3a4cc03880f7c787dd918e85ae53
#
_entry.id   d78a3a4cc03880f7c787dd918e85ae53
#
_cell.length_a   1.000
_cell.length_b   1.000
_cell.length_c   1.000
_cell.angle_alpha   90.00
_cell.angle_beta   90.00
_cell.angle_gamma   90.00
#
_symmetry.space_group_name_H-M   'P 1'
#
loop_
_entity.id
_entity.type
_entity.pdbx_description
1 polymer ?
#
loop_
_entity_poly.entity_id
_entity_poly.type
_entity_poly.pdbx_seq_one_letter_code
_entity_poly.pdbx_strand_id
1 'polypeptide(L)'
;MRISLSTARRLAIRAQGLDGQWRLPKGKEGVAQAVERLGYVQIDTIAVVRRAHHHTLWSRRHDYQPGMLHELQAKDRRVFEYWCPAASYLPMRDYRYYLPTMRGIANSPRTRAWLADHANLVDEVVKRIRREGPLTSADFAAPEGRKRGSWWDWKPAKQVLERLFSMGELMIAERRNFQRVYDLTERVLPPDADTKQPSEDERARFLVRRALSSKGIASAEQMGWGRMGDRAAAARALEQMVESGEVTPVEITGLDAGPHYAWTETLEAVSGRTRGRKHLHILSPFDSLVIDRRRLRTLFNFDCKLECYFPEAKRRYGYFCLPILWGDRFVGRLDPKADRKQKTLLVRKAMFEPDFTDYEPLLPALAEKLRAFAAFNECERVVVERTEPRKLRVPLTRALRAAPAPSRCAGQPTR
;
A
#
# COMPACT_ATOMS: atom_id res chain seq x y z
N MET A 1 1.46 9.86 28.49
CA MET A 1 2.30 10.95 27.91
C MET A 1 1.45 11.84 27.01
N ARG A 2 1.67 13.19 27.00
CA ARG A 2 0.96 14.11 26.07
C ARG A 2 1.88 14.56 24.95
N ILE A 3 1.37 14.56 23.70
CA ILE A 3 2.09 15.06 22.53
C ILE A 3 1.20 15.99 21.69
N SER A 4 1.83 16.86 20.89
CA SER A 4 1.09 17.70 19.95
C SER A 4 0.59 16.90 18.73
N LEU A 5 -0.44 17.37 18.06
CA LEU A 5 -0.93 16.81 16.80
C LEU A 5 0.16 16.80 15.71
N SER A 6 1.02 17.83 15.67
CA SER A 6 2.16 17.86 14.75
C SER A 6 3.18 16.73 15.05
N THR A 7 3.41 16.43 16.32
CA THR A 7 4.28 15.28 16.71
C THR A 7 3.65 13.97 16.28
N ALA A 8 2.35 13.76 16.49
CA ALA A 8 1.64 12.55 16.05
C ALA A 8 1.70 12.37 14.53
N ARG A 9 1.53 13.45 13.75
CA ARG A 9 1.70 13.44 12.28
C ARG A 9 3.13 13.06 11.87
N ARG A 10 4.14 13.61 12.53
CA ARG A 10 5.56 13.28 12.25
C ARG A 10 5.86 11.81 12.53
N LEU A 11 5.34 11.24 13.63
CA LEU A 11 5.46 9.82 13.91
C LEU A 11 4.85 8.97 12.79
N ALA A 12 3.65 9.32 12.33
CA ALA A 12 2.97 8.64 11.26
C ALA A 12 3.74 8.72 9.92
N ILE A 13 4.22 9.89 9.55
CA ILE A 13 4.97 10.13 8.30
C ILE A 13 6.32 9.40 8.32
N ARG A 14 7.01 9.42 9.47
CA ARG A 14 8.28 8.72 9.67
C ARG A 14 8.15 7.21 9.56
N ALA A 15 7.14 6.64 10.21
CA ALA A 15 6.85 5.21 10.13
C ALA A 15 6.52 4.74 8.71
N GLN A 16 6.06 5.67 7.88
CA GLN A 16 5.76 5.43 6.47
C GLN A 16 6.94 5.76 5.52
N GLY A 17 8.09 6.19 6.05
CA GLY A 17 9.26 6.53 5.24
C GLY A 17 9.10 7.74 4.35
N LEU A 18 8.22 8.68 4.71
CA LEU A 18 7.92 9.87 3.94
C LEU A 18 8.62 11.13 4.47
N ASP A 19 9.42 11.01 5.52
CA ASP A 19 10.26 12.09 6.08
C ASP A 19 11.71 12.07 5.58
N GLY A 20 12.03 11.16 4.64
CA GLY A 20 13.38 10.99 4.09
C GLY A 20 14.40 10.33 5.03
N GLN A 21 13.94 9.79 6.19
CA GLN A 21 14.83 9.18 7.17
C GLN A 21 15.08 7.68 6.93
N TRP A 22 14.27 7.03 6.08
CA TRP A 22 14.53 5.63 5.78
C TRP A 22 15.84 5.48 4.98
N ARG A 23 16.77 4.76 5.56
CA ARG A 23 18.01 4.34 4.89
C ARG A 23 17.78 2.98 4.27
N LEU A 24 17.30 2.96 3.05
CA LEU A 24 17.04 1.73 2.28
C LEU A 24 18.17 1.50 1.26
N PRO A 25 18.65 0.27 1.07
CA PRO A 25 19.57 -0.06 -0.01
C PRO A 25 19.01 0.31 -1.38
N LYS A 26 19.88 0.49 -2.39
CA LYS A 26 19.44 0.66 -3.77
C LYS A 26 18.86 -0.65 -4.33
N GLY A 27 18.00 -0.53 -5.36
CA GLY A 27 17.45 -1.67 -6.09
C GLY A 27 16.45 -2.51 -5.31
N LYS A 28 16.34 -3.79 -5.66
CA LYS A 28 15.33 -4.74 -5.15
C LYS A 28 15.34 -4.89 -3.63
N GLU A 29 16.52 -4.94 -3.01
CA GLU A 29 16.63 -5.09 -1.57
C GLU A 29 15.95 -3.93 -0.82
N GLY A 30 16.14 -2.69 -1.30
CA GLY A 30 15.45 -1.53 -0.73
C GLY A 30 13.93 -1.60 -0.91
N VAL A 31 13.46 -2.18 -2.00
CA VAL A 31 12.02 -2.41 -2.25
C VAL A 31 11.47 -3.47 -1.29
N ALA A 32 12.18 -4.59 -1.10
CA ALA A 32 11.80 -5.63 -0.15
C ALA A 32 11.68 -5.06 1.27
N GLN A 33 12.69 -4.33 1.73
CA GLN A 33 12.67 -3.68 3.04
C GLN A 33 11.56 -2.62 3.17
N ALA A 34 11.21 -1.91 2.08
CA ALA A 34 10.07 -1.00 2.09
C ALA A 34 8.75 -1.76 2.31
N VAL A 35 8.53 -2.89 1.62
CA VAL A 35 7.35 -3.74 1.84
C VAL A 35 7.34 -4.27 3.28
N GLU A 36 8.47 -4.71 3.81
CA GLU A 36 8.61 -5.22 5.18
C GLU A 36 8.24 -4.16 6.23
N ARG A 37 8.71 -2.91 6.05
CA ARG A 37 8.41 -1.80 6.98
C ARG A 37 6.96 -1.34 6.89
N LEU A 38 6.38 -1.33 5.68
CA LEU A 38 4.97 -1.01 5.48
C LEU A 38 4.04 -2.11 5.99
N GLY A 39 4.54 -3.35 6.09
CA GLY A 39 3.78 -4.54 6.49
C GLY A 39 2.88 -5.09 5.37
N TYR A 40 2.44 -4.27 4.44
CA TYR A 40 1.74 -4.66 3.21
C TYR A 40 1.75 -3.53 2.19
N VAL A 41 1.54 -3.89 0.93
CA VAL A 41 1.31 -2.93 -0.17
C VAL A 41 0.09 -3.37 -0.96
N GLN A 42 -1.01 -2.61 -0.86
CA GLN A 42 -2.28 -2.99 -1.47
C GLN A 42 -2.21 -2.97 -2.99
N ILE A 43 -2.70 -4.03 -3.61
CA ILE A 43 -2.82 -4.19 -5.05
C ILE A 43 -4.15 -3.57 -5.51
N ASP A 44 -4.07 -2.71 -6.52
CA ASP A 44 -5.25 -2.12 -7.14
C ASP A 44 -5.19 -2.22 -8.67
N THR A 45 -6.36 -2.27 -9.30
CA THR A 45 -6.52 -2.44 -10.74
C THR A 45 -6.51 -1.12 -11.53
N ILE A 46 -6.81 0.01 -10.86
CA ILE A 46 -6.92 1.32 -11.51
C ILE A 46 -5.56 1.75 -12.08
N ALA A 47 -5.52 2.03 -13.37
CA ALA A 47 -4.29 2.30 -14.13
C ALA A 47 -4.30 3.66 -14.87
N VAL A 48 -5.10 4.63 -14.41
CA VAL A 48 -5.10 6.02 -14.96
C VAL A 48 -3.73 6.69 -14.84
N VAL A 49 -2.99 6.34 -13.81
CA VAL A 49 -1.55 6.50 -13.62
C VAL A 49 -0.98 5.12 -13.31
N ARG A 50 0.30 4.99 -12.98
CA ARG A 50 0.83 3.72 -12.45
C ARG A 50 -0.05 3.21 -11.32
N ARG A 51 -0.33 1.89 -11.30
CA ARG A 51 -1.16 1.25 -10.27
C ARG A 51 -0.65 1.55 -8.85
N ALA A 52 -1.56 1.56 -7.91
CA ALA A 52 -1.33 2.02 -6.54
C ALA A 52 -0.12 1.36 -5.85
N HIS A 53 0.07 0.05 -5.98
CA HIS A 53 1.21 -0.66 -5.38
C HIS A 53 2.56 -0.16 -5.91
N HIS A 54 2.66 0.09 -7.21
CA HIS A 54 3.86 0.67 -7.80
C HIS A 54 4.07 2.11 -7.33
N HIS A 55 3.00 2.90 -7.27
CA HIS A 55 3.06 4.29 -6.81
C HIS A 55 3.49 4.38 -5.32
N THR A 56 2.93 3.52 -4.47
CA THR A 56 3.29 3.43 -3.05
C THR A 56 4.78 3.14 -2.86
N LEU A 57 5.34 2.20 -3.61
CA LEU A 57 6.77 1.86 -3.54
C LEU A 57 7.65 2.98 -4.11
N TRP A 58 7.27 3.58 -5.23
CA TRP A 58 7.98 4.70 -5.82
C TRP A 58 8.02 5.92 -4.89
N SER A 59 6.97 6.17 -4.12
CA SER A 59 6.94 7.26 -3.13
C SER A 59 8.00 7.10 -2.03
N ARG A 60 8.50 5.88 -1.77
CA ARG A 60 9.56 5.57 -0.79
C ARG A 60 10.91 5.36 -1.44
N ARG A 61 10.91 4.92 -2.72
CA ARG A 61 12.12 4.59 -3.48
C ARG A 61 12.05 5.18 -4.87
N HIS A 62 12.74 6.30 -5.11
CA HIS A 62 12.69 7.00 -6.40
C HIS A 62 13.35 6.23 -7.54
N ASP A 63 14.24 5.28 -7.23
CA ASP A 63 14.84 4.33 -8.19
C ASP A 63 13.98 3.10 -8.45
N TYR A 64 12.77 3.02 -7.86
CA TYR A 64 11.85 1.91 -8.03
C TYR A 64 11.40 1.73 -9.48
N GLN A 65 11.48 0.47 -9.94
CA GLN A 65 10.94 0.02 -11.21
C GLN A 65 9.96 -1.14 -10.98
N PRO A 66 8.83 -1.22 -11.72
CA PRO A 66 7.85 -2.30 -11.55
C PRO A 66 8.42 -3.73 -11.62
N GLY A 67 9.43 -3.95 -12.47
CA GLY A 67 10.13 -5.23 -12.57
C GLY A 67 10.75 -5.70 -11.26
N MET A 68 11.20 -4.78 -10.39
CA MET A 68 11.77 -5.13 -9.09
C MET A 68 10.78 -5.86 -8.19
N LEU A 69 9.52 -5.40 -8.14
CA LEU A 69 8.48 -6.05 -7.35
C LEU A 69 8.08 -7.41 -7.96
N HIS A 70 8.02 -7.49 -9.29
CA HIS A 70 7.77 -8.75 -9.99
C HIS A 70 8.86 -9.79 -9.67
N GLU A 71 10.13 -9.41 -9.72
CA GLU A 71 11.23 -10.31 -9.38
C GLU A 71 11.21 -10.73 -7.91
N LEU A 72 10.91 -9.80 -6.98
CA LEU A 72 10.75 -10.11 -5.55
C LEU A 72 9.65 -11.13 -5.27
N GLN A 73 8.59 -11.16 -6.10
CA GLN A 73 7.53 -12.16 -5.99
C GLN A 73 7.91 -13.46 -6.71
N ALA A 74 8.23 -13.37 -8.02
CA ALA A 74 8.32 -14.53 -8.90
C ALA A 74 9.63 -15.33 -8.74
N LYS A 75 10.75 -14.64 -8.47
CA LYS A 75 12.09 -15.24 -8.43
C LYS A 75 12.64 -15.32 -7.01
N ASP A 76 12.75 -14.15 -6.35
CA ASP A 76 13.41 -14.05 -5.04
C ASP A 76 12.50 -14.52 -3.91
N ARG A 77 11.18 -14.60 -4.14
CA ARG A 77 10.16 -15.06 -3.19
C ARG A 77 10.24 -14.33 -1.84
N ARG A 78 10.61 -13.05 -1.87
CA ARG A 78 10.70 -12.16 -0.71
C ARG A 78 9.35 -11.57 -0.33
N VAL A 79 8.39 -11.58 -1.26
CA VAL A 79 7.02 -11.14 -1.06
C VAL A 79 6.04 -12.18 -1.61
N PHE A 80 4.88 -12.27 -1.00
CA PHE A 80 3.76 -13.09 -1.49
C PHE A 80 2.48 -12.26 -1.58
N GLU A 81 1.51 -12.72 -2.37
CA GLU A 81 0.20 -12.10 -2.46
C GLU A 81 -0.78 -12.80 -1.53
N TYR A 82 -1.50 -12.01 -0.72
CA TYR A 82 -2.64 -12.50 0.07
C TYR A 82 -3.59 -11.35 0.45
N TRP A 83 -4.61 -11.64 1.25
CA TRP A 83 -5.60 -10.68 1.70
C TRP A 83 -5.15 -9.94 2.96
N CYS A 84 -4.94 -8.58 2.88
CA CYS A 84 -4.58 -7.76 4.03
C CYS A 84 -4.70 -6.24 3.73
N PRO A 85 -5.80 -5.57 4.05
CA PRO A 85 -7.19 -5.99 4.22
C PRO A 85 -7.86 -6.39 2.90
N ALA A 86 -7.27 -5.98 1.78
CA ALA A 86 -7.60 -6.36 0.42
C ALA A 86 -6.44 -7.17 -0.17
N ALA A 87 -6.48 -7.50 -1.47
CA ALA A 87 -5.36 -8.13 -2.15
C ALA A 87 -4.10 -7.27 -2.00
N SER A 88 -3.03 -7.84 -1.46
CA SER A 88 -1.81 -7.10 -1.11
C SER A 88 -0.56 -7.95 -1.31
N TYR A 89 0.56 -7.28 -1.60
CA TYR A 89 1.89 -7.84 -1.42
C TYR A 89 2.27 -7.77 0.05
N LEU A 90 2.73 -8.88 0.58
CA LEU A 90 3.09 -9.10 1.99
C LEU A 90 4.53 -9.60 2.07
N PRO A 91 5.30 -9.27 3.13
CA PRO A 91 6.62 -9.83 3.33
C PRO A 91 6.55 -11.36 3.53
N MET A 92 7.39 -12.14 2.83
CA MET A 92 7.41 -13.60 2.96
C MET A 92 7.73 -14.04 4.40
N ARG A 93 8.60 -13.30 5.10
CA ARG A 93 8.92 -13.58 6.52
C ARG A 93 7.71 -13.55 7.46
N ASP A 94 6.61 -12.91 7.04
CA ASP A 94 5.39 -12.81 7.83
C ASP A 94 4.38 -13.93 7.49
N TYR A 95 4.70 -14.84 6.56
CA TYR A 95 3.79 -15.86 6.02
C TYR A 95 3.11 -16.69 7.12
N ARG A 96 3.87 -17.14 8.14
CA ARG A 96 3.34 -17.96 9.23
C ARG A 96 2.15 -17.34 9.96
N TYR A 97 2.13 -16.01 10.08
CA TYR A 97 1.05 -15.29 10.78
C TYR A 97 -0.27 -15.26 10.01
N TYR A 98 -0.26 -15.64 8.74
CA TYR A 98 -1.45 -15.78 7.90
C TYR A 98 -2.01 -17.21 7.91
N LEU A 99 -1.23 -18.22 8.31
CA LEU A 99 -1.64 -19.62 8.39
C LEU A 99 -2.90 -19.84 9.22
N PRO A 100 -3.09 -19.23 10.42
CA PRO A 100 -4.33 -19.40 11.17
C PRO A 100 -5.57 -18.93 10.40
N THR A 101 -5.45 -17.85 9.60
CA THR A 101 -6.55 -17.38 8.76
C THR A 101 -6.83 -18.35 7.61
N MET A 102 -5.81 -18.85 6.94
CA MET A 102 -5.92 -19.82 5.85
C MET A 102 -6.58 -21.10 6.33
N ARG A 103 -6.10 -21.66 7.46
CA ARG A 103 -6.66 -22.85 8.10
C ARG A 103 -8.08 -22.64 8.61
N GLY A 104 -8.38 -21.46 9.16
CA GLY A 104 -9.74 -21.09 9.58
C GLY A 104 -10.72 -21.08 8.41
N ILE A 105 -10.30 -20.56 7.25
CA ILE A 105 -11.09 -20.62 6.01
C ILE A 105 -11.28 -22.07 5.55
N ALA A 106 -10.21 -22.87 5.50
CA ALA A 106 -10.24 -24.26 5.08
C ALA A 106 -11.18 -25.10 5.96
N ASN A 107 -11.11 -24.89 7.28
CA ASN A 107 -11.89 -25.65 8.27
C ASN A 107 -13.32 -25.15 8.46
N SER A 108 -13.71 -24.04 7.84
CA SER A 108 -15.07 -23.53 7.98
C SER A 108 -16.11 -24.51 7.41
N PRO A 109 -17.25 -24.73 8.08
CA PRO A 109 -18.30 -25.64 7.58
C PRO A 109 -18.73 -25.32 6.15
N ARG A 110 -18.87 -24.04 5.84
CA ARG A 110 -19.23 -23.57 4.50
C ARG A 110 -18.20 -23.96 3.43
N THR A 111 -16.91 -23.86 3.75
CA THR A 111 -15.85 -24.22 2.79
C THR A 111 -15.80 -25.73 2.60
N ARG A 112 -15.89 -26.50 3.69
CA ARG A 112 -15.90 -27.97 3.61
C ARG A 112 -17.08 -28.51 2.80
N ALA A 113 -18.29 -28.02 3.04
CA ALA A 113 -19.46 -28.39 2.25
C ALA A 113 -19.24 -28.05 0.76
N TRP A 114 -18.79 -26.85 0.47
CA TRP A 114 -18.53 -26.44 -0.93
C TRP A 114 -17.46 -27.32 -1.61
N LEU A 115 -16.39 -27.69 -0.90
CA LEU A 115 -15.35 -28.58 -1.44
C LEU A 115 -15.89 -29.97 -1.72
N ALA A 116 -16.77 -30.51 -0.87
CA ALA A 116 -17.43 -31.81 -1.07
C ALA A 116 -18.31 -31.77 -2.33
N ASP A 117 -19.13 -30.73 -2.49
CA ASP A 117 -20.00 -30.54 -3.65
C ASP A 117 -19.25 -30.38 -4.98
N HIS A 118 -17.98 -29.94 -4.92
CA HIS A 118 -17.15 -29.66 -6.10
C HIS A 118 -15.87 -30.54 -6.17
N ALA A 119 -15.84 -31.66 -5.46
CA ALA A 119 -14.63 -32.46 -5.28
C ALA A 119 -13.94 -32.84 -6.60
N ASN A 120 -14.70 -33.30 -7.60
CA ASN A 120 -14.12 -33.69 -8.92
C ASN A 120 -13.45 -32.50 -9.62
N LEU A 121 -14.08 -31.31 -9.57
CA LEU A 121 -13.51 -30.12 -10.21
C LEU A 121 -12.26 -29.64 -9.47
N VAL A 122 -12.27 -29.69 -8.14
CA VAL A 122 -11.10 -29.34 -7.31
C VAL A 122 -9.93 -30.26 -7.64
N ASP A 123 -10.17 -31.57 -7.71
CA ASP A 123 -9.17 -32.58 -8.04
C ASP A 123 -8.61 -32.39 -9.46
N GLU A 124 -9.47 -32.12 -10.44
CA GLU A 124 -9.06 -31.79 -11.82
C GLU A 124 -8.15 -30.56 -11.87
N VAL A 125 -8.53 -29.46 -11.22
CA VAL A 125 -7.74 -28.21 -11.17
C VAL A 125 -6.38 -28.47 -10.53
N VAL A 126 -6.33 -29.14 -9.38
CA VAL A 126 -5.08 -29.43 -8.66
C VAL A 126 -4.18 -30.36 -9.48
N LYS A 127 -4.71 -31.44 -10.07
CA LYS A 127 -3.98 -32.38 -10.94
C LYS A 127 -3.40 -31.65 -12.15
N ARG A 128 -4.17 -30.74 -12.73
CA ARG A 128 -3.71 -29.98 -13.89
C ARG A 128 -2.56 -29.05 -13.54
N ILE A 129 -2.65 -28.27 -12.44
CA ILE A 129 -1.54 -27.43 -11.96
C ILE A 129 -0.31 -28.30 -11.63
N ARG A 130 -0.53 -29.46 -10.99
CA ARG A 130 0.58 -30.38 -10.65
C ARG A 130 1.32 -30.87 -11.88
N ARG A 131 0.61 -31.19 -12.96
CA ARG A 131 1.17 -31.72 -14.21
C ARG A 131 1.75 -30.63 -15.11
N GLU A 132 1.06 -29.51 -15.27
CA GLU A 132 1.39 -28.47 -16.28
C GLU A 132 2.20 -27.31 -15.69
N GLY A 133 2.30 -27.22 -14.35
CA GLY A 133 2.93 -26.10 -13.66
C GLY A 133 1.98 -24.93 -13.40
N PRO A 134 2.52 -23.69 -13.21
CA PRO A 134 1.74 -22.51 -12.84
C PRO A 134 0.74 -22.11 -13.92
N LEU A 135 -0.54 -21.98 -13.57
CA LEU A 135 -1.66 -21.67 -14.47
C LEU A 135 -2.42 -20.40 -14.06
N THR A 136 -3.01 -19.73 -15.05
CA THR A 136 -3.97 -18.64 -14.85
C THR A 136 -5.41 -19.17 -14.92
N SER A 137 -6.38 -18.35 -14.52
CA SER A 137 -7.78 -18.72 -14.71
C SER A 137 -8.20 -18.83 -16.20
N ALA A 138 -7.45 -18.18 -17.11
CA ALA A 138 -7.72 -18.25 -18.54
C ALA A 138 -7.33 -19.62 -19.14
N ASP A 139 -6.35 -20.32 -18.54
CA ASP A 139 -5.91 -21.64 -19.02
C ASP A 139 -6.95 -22.73 -18.79
N PHE A 140 -7.97 -22.45 -17.96
CA PHE A 140 -9.14 -23.32 -17.70
C PHE A 140 -10.36 -22.96 -18.58
N ALA A 141 -10.21 -22.06 -19.54
CA ALA A 141 -11.27 -21.78 -20.51
C ALA A 141 -11.47 -22.96 -21.47
N ALA A 142 -12.73 -23.13 -21.97
CA ALA A 142 -13.01 -24.17 -22.96
C ALA A 142 -12.16 -24.00 -24.23
N PRO A 143 -11.72 -25.11 -24.89
CA PRO A 143 -10.99 -25.04 -26.13
C PRO A 143 -11.72 -24.22 -27.21
N GLU A 144 -10.96 -23.50 -28.06
CA GLU A 144 -11.52 -22.78 -29.21
C GLU A 144 -12.30 -23.73 -30.11
N GLY A 145 -13.52 -23.33 -30.50
CA GLY A 145 -14.40 -24.11 -31.38
C GLY A 145 -15.60 -24.73 -30.68
N ARG A 146 -15.64 -24.88 -29.37
CA ARG A 146 -16.88 -25.14 -28.64
C ARG A 146 -17.69 -23.82 -28.60
N LYS A 147 -18.91 -23.82 -29.13
CA LYS A 147 -19.84 -22.69 -28.93
C LYS A 147 -19.70 -22.27 -27.49
N ARG A 148 -19.34 -21.01 -27.28
CA ARG A 148 -19.25 -20.42 -25.92
C ARG A 148 -20.58 -20.73 -25.26
N GLY A 149 -20.60 -21.85 -24.56
CA GLY A 149 -21.59 -22.19 -23.60
C GLY A 149 -21.62 -21.04 -22.63
N SER A 150 -22.75 -20.78 -22.05
CA SER A 150 -23.07 -19.65 -21.19
C SER A 150 -21.83 -19.10 -20.46
N TRP A 151 -21.79 -17.79 -20.23
CA TRP A 151 -20.91 -17.00 -19.32
C TRP A 151 -20.44 -17.75 -18.04
N TRP A 152 -20.96 -18.93 -17.76
CA TRP A 152 -20.76 -19.79 -16.60
C TRP A 152 -19.63 -20.82 -16.72
N ASP A 153 -19.13 -21.17 -17.91
CA ASP A 153 -18.31 -22.37 -18.11
C ASP A 153 -16.87 -22.25 -17.56
N TRP A 154 -16.33 -21.03 -17.40
CA TRP A 154 -15.04 -20.80 -16.76
C TRP A 154 -15.11 -20.28 -15.32
N LYS A 155 -16.29 -19.85 -14.86
CA LYS A 155 -16.52 -19.40 -13.48
C LYS A 155 -16.22 -20.48 -12.41
N PRO A 156 -16.58 -21.77 -12.61
CA PRO A 156 -16.30 -22.80 -11.63
C PRO A 156 -14.80 -22.97 -11.33
N ALA A 157 -13.96 -23.11 -12.37
CA ALA A 157 -12.50 -23.24 -12.18
C ALA A 157 -11.90 -22.01 -11.49
N LYS A 158 -12.32 -20.79 -11.86
CA LYS A 158 -11.89 -19.57 -11.16
C LYS A 158 -12.29 -19.58 -9.70
N GLN A 159 -13.48 -20.04 -9.35
CA GLN A 159 -13.91 -20.15 -7.95
C GLN A 159 -13.06 -21.16 -7.18
N VAL A 160 -12.71 -22.30 -7.80
CA VAL A 160 -11.78 -23.28 -7.21
C VAL A 160 -10.44 -22.62 -6.93
N LEU A 161 -9.82 -21.96 -7.93
CA LEU A 161 -8.54 -21.28 -7.78
C LEU A 161 -8.55 -20.24 -6.64
N GLU A 162 -9.59 -19.41 -6.57
CA GLU A 162 -9.73 -18.38 -5.53
C GLU A 162 -9.95 -18.98 -4.14
N ARG A 163 -10.68 -20.10 -4.02
CA ARG A 163 -10.85 -20.79 -2.73
C ARG A 163 -9.58 -21.47 -2.27
N LEU A 164 -8.92 -22.24 -3.14
CA LEU A 164 -7.66 -22.90 -2.83
C LEU A 164 -6.58 -21.89 -2.46
N PHE A 165 -6.53 -20.75 -3.14
CA PHE A 165 -5.69 -19.62 -2.78
C PHE A 165 -6.02 -19.06 -1.38
N SER A 166 -7.31 -18.85 -1.09
CA SER A 166 -7.72 -18.33 0.21
C SER A 166 -7.43 -19.29 1.37
N MET A 167 -7.40 -20.60 1.10
CA MET A 167 -7.07 -21.66 2.05
C MET A 167 -5.55 -21.89 2.20
N GLY A 168 -4.74 -21.31 1.31
CA GLY A 168 -3.29 -21.50 1.29
C GLY A 168 -2.82 -22.79 0.60
N GLU A 169 -3.71 -23.52 -0.09
CA GLU A 169 -3.36 -24.68 -0.92
C GLU A 169 -2.66 -24.25 -2.22
N LEU A 170 -3.05 -23.09 -2.77
CA LEU A 170 -2.40 -22.43 -3.88
C LEU A 170 -1.84 -21.08 -3.44
N MET A 171 -0.75 -20.68 -4.06
CA MET A 171 -0.18 -19.33 -3.96
C MET A 171 -0.13 -18.68 -5.34
N ILE A 172 0.06 -17.36 -5.35
CA ILE A 172 0.32 -16.61 -6.57
C ILE A 172 1.83 -16.61 -6.82
N ALA A 173 2.26 -17.40 -7.80
CA ALA A 173 3.66 -17.49 -8.20
C ALA A 173 4.15 -16.17 -8.82
N GLU A 174 3.31 -15.57 -9.67
CA GLU A 174 3.59 -14.30 -10.34
C GLU A 174 2.31 -13.64 -10.87
N ARG A 175 2.46 -12.46 -11.48
CA ARG A 175 1.39 -11.86 -12.29
C ARG A 175 1.85 -11.68 -13.75
N ARG A 176 1.11 -12.27 -14.70
CA ARG A 176 1.30 -12.05 -16.15
C ARG A 176 0.22 -11.12 -16.68
N ASN A 177 0.61 -9.98 -17.26
CA ASN A 177 -0.35 -8.95 -17.70
C ASN A 177 -1.40 -8.60 -16.64
N PHE A 178 -0.95 -8.56 -15.39
CA PHE A 178 -1.77 -8.34 -14.20
C PHE A 178 -2.71 -9.51 -13.81
N GLN A 179 -2.77 -10.59 -14.55
CA GLN A 179 -3.49 -11.79 -14.18
C GLN A 179 -2.70 -12.59 -13.13
N ARG A 180 -3.40 -13.20 -12.18
CA ARG A 180 -2.80 -14.11 -11.20
C ARG A 180 -2.41 -15.42 -11.87
N VAL A 181 -1.19 -15.86 -11.60
CA VAL A 181 -0.69 -17.17 -11.96
C VAL A 181 -0.62 -17.99 -10.68
N TYR A 182 -1.41 -19.02 -10.60
CA TYR A 182 -1.55 -19.91 -9.43
C TYR A 182 -0.63 -21.11 -9.56
N ASP A 183 0.06 -21.46 -8.48
CA ASP A 183 0.78 -22.72 -8.36
C ASP A 183 0.59 -23.32 -6.96
N LEU A 184 1.02 -24.58 -6.81
CA LEU A 184 0.97 -25.27 -5.52
C LEU A 184 1.84 -24.52 -4.49
N THR A 185 1.31 -24.37 -3.27
CA THR A 185 2.00 -23.66 -2.20
C THR A 185 3.39 -24.21 -1.93
N GLU A 186 3.55 -25.55 -1.95
CA GLU A 186 4.82 -26.23 -1.78
C GLU A 186 5.89 -25.89 -2.84
N ARG A 187 5.48 -25.42 -4.02
CA ARG A 187 6.39 -24.98 -5.09
C ARG A 187 6.72 -23.50 -5.03
N VAL A 188 5.85 -22.70 -4.46
CA VAL A 188 6.01 -21.24 -4.38
C VAL A 188 6.73 -20.81 -3.11
N LEU A 189 6.50 -21.47 -1.99
CA LEU A 189 7.21 -21.19 -0.74
C LEU A 189 8.70 -21.42 -0.89
N PRO A 190 9.55 -20.49 -0.44
CA PRO A 190 10.98 -20.76 -0.34
C PRO A 190 11.25 -21.84 0.72
N PRO A 191 12.33 -22.63 0.55
CA PRO A 191 12.62 -23.75 1.47
C PRO A 191 12.84 -23.36 2.92
N ASP A 192 13.27 -22.11 3.16
CA ASP A 192 13.54 -21.52 4.46
C ASP A 192 12.34 -20.75 5.04
N ALA A 193 11.19 -20.77 4.38
CA ALA A 193 9.99 -20.09 4.89
C ALA A 193 9.53 -20.72 6.20
N ASP A 194 9.34 -19.87 7.23
CA ASP A 194 8.75 -20.33 8.48
C ASP A 194 7.26 -20.63 8.29
N THR A 195 6.93 -21.94 8.37
CA THR A 195 5.57 -22.47 8.27
C THR A 195 5.02 -22.98 9.62
N LYS A 196 5.77 -22.76 10.72
CA LYS A 196 5.30 -23.09 12.06
C LYS A 196 4.12 -22.19 12.41
N GLN A 197 2.99 -22.78 12.75
CA GLN A 197 1.84 -22.01 13.18
C GLN A 197 2.18 -21.21 14.44
N PRO A 198 1.94 -19.88 14.44
CA PRO A 198 2.13 -19.09 15.63
C PRO A 198 1.09 -19.44 16.70
N SER A 199 1.44 -19.28 17.97
CA SER A 199 0.46 -19.26 19.05
C SER A 199 -0.46 -18.05 18.89
N GLU A 200 -1.57 -18.03 19.63
CA GLU A 200 -2.48 -16.89 19.63
C GLU A 200 -1.77 -15.62 20.13
N ASP A 201 -0.96 -15.73 21.18
CA ASP A 201 -0.21 -14.61 21.74
C ASP A 201 0.88 -14.11 20.79
N GLU A 202 1.65 -15.00 20.15
CA GLU A 202 2.62 -14.62 19.12
C GLU A 202 1.95 -13.83 17.99
N ARG A 203 0.78 -14.29 17.56
CA ARG A 203 0.02 -13.64 16.50
C ARG A 203 -0.55 -12.30 16.93
N ALA A 204 -1.10 -12.22 18.15
CA ALA A 204 -1.62 -10.99 18.72
C ALA A 204 -0.51 -9.93 18.84
N ARG A 205 0.65 -10.32 19.37
CA ARG A 205 1.82 -9.46 19.49
C ARG A 205 2.36 -9.02 18.13
N PHE A 206 2.38 -9.91 17.13
CA PHE A 206 2.71 -9.55 15.74
C PHE A 206 1.79 -8.47 15.19
N LEU A 207 0.47 -8.56 15.40
CA LEU A 207 -0.49 -7.57 14.92
C LEU A 207 -0.25 -6.18 15.52
N VAL A 208 -0.01 -6.11 16.84
CA VAL A 208 0.33 -4.86 17.52
C VAL A 208 1.63 -4.28 16.96
N ARG A 209 2.69 -5.09 16.92
CA ARG A 209 4.00 -4.68 16.39
C ARG A 209 3.91 -4.17 14.96
N ARG A 210 3.23 -4.90 14.09
CA ARG A 210 3.05 -4.51 12.69
C ARG A 210 2.30 -3.18 12.56
N ALA A 211 1.23 -3.02 13.34
CA ALA A 211 0.45 -1.78 13.32
C ALA A 211 1.28 -0.58 13.78
N LEU A 212 1.99 -0.69 14.90
CA LEU A 212 2.82 0.39 15.43
C LEU A 212 4.01 0.70 14.53
N SER A 213 4.68 -0.32 13.98
CA SER A 213 5.82 -0.12 13.08
C SER A 213 5.42 0.54 11.77
N SER A 214 4.25 0.18 11.21
CA SER A 214 3.78 0.77 9.95
C SER A 214 3.05 2.10 10.13
N LYS A 215 2.33 2.31 11.24
CA LYS A 215 1.53 3.50 11.48
C LYS A 215 2.24 4.57 12.32
N GLY A 216 3.28 4.20 13.08
CA GLY A 216 4.05 5.05 13.98
C GLY A 216 3.32 5.43 15.26
N ILE A 217 2.04 5.70 15.18
CA ILE A 217 1.11 5.94 16.28
C ILE A 217 -0.27 5.39 15.90
N ALA A 218 -0.93 4.66 16.76
CA ALA A 218 -2.22 4.04 16.47
C ALA A 218 -3.10 3.92 17.72
N SER A 219 -4.42 3.96 17.55
CA SER A 219 -5.37 3.54 18.60
C SER A 219 -5.49 2.01 18.63
N ALA A 220 -6.02 1.45 19.71
CA ALA A 220 -6.25 0.02 19.83
C ALA A 220 -7.13 -0.54 18.68
N GLU A 221 -8.16 0.21 18.25
CA GLU A 221 -9.00 -0.17 17.11
C GLU A 221 -8.20 -0.32 15.81
N GLN A 222 -7.17 0.48 15.62
CA GLN A 222 -6.33 0.48 14.41
C GLN A 222 -5.33 -0.67 14.38
N MET A 223 -5.09 -1.36 15.50
CA MET A 223 -4.17 -2.50 15.58
C MET A 223 -4.81 -3.79 15.07
N GLY A 224 -6.12 -3.95 15.21
CA GLY A 224 -6.89 -5.04 14.61
C GLY A 224 -7.37 -4.78 13.18
N TRP A 225 -6.88 -3.74 12.53
CA TRP A 225 -7.29 -3.37 11.18
C TRP A 225 -6.83 -4.40 10.13
N GLY A 226 -7.77 -4.87 9.35
CA GLY A 226 -7.57 -6.00 8.46
C GLY A 226 -8.11 -7.28 9.12
N ARG A 227 -8.70 -8.17 8.36
CA ARG A 227 -9.40 -9.39 8.80
C ARG A 227 -8.52 -10.44 9.51
N MET A 228 -7.46 -9.98 10.18
CA MET A 228 -6.49 -10.82 10.84
C MET A 228 -6.61 -10.71 12.36
N GLY A 229 -7.03 -11.78 12.98
CA GLY A 229 -6.88 -11.98 14.41
C GLY A 229 -8.05 -11.52 15.28
N ASP A 230 -8.02 -11.97 16.51
CA ASP A 230 -8.93 -11.60 17.57
C ASP A 230 -8.56 -10.23 18.14
N ARG A 231 -9.54 -9.32 18.19
CA ARG A 231 -9.35 -7.98 18.76
C ARG A 231 -9.06 -8.04 20.27
N ALA A 232 -9.66 -8.97 20.98
CA ALA A 232 -9.43 -9.13 22.40
C ALA A 232 -8.00 -9.61 22.68
N ALA A 233 -7.49 -10.56 21.90
CA ALA A 233 -6.10 -11.00 22.00
C ALA A 233 -5.11 -9.87 21.69
N ALA A 234 -5.39 -9.06 20.65
CA ALA A 234 -4.55 -7.91 20.33
C ALA A 234 -4.58 -6.84 21.43
N ALA A 235 -5.72 -6.62 22.09
CA ALA A 235 -5.82 -5.70 23.23
C ALA A 235 -4.99 -6.18 24.42
N ARG A 236 -5.09 -7.47 24.79
CA ARG A 236 -4.25 -8.07 25.85
C ARG A 236 -2.75 -7.96 25.53
N ALA A 237 -2.36 -8.25 24.29
CA ALA A 237 -0.97 -8.12 23.88
C ALA A 237 -0.47 -6.66 23.98
N LEU A 238 -1.32 -5.70 23.63
CA LEU A 238 -1.02 -4.27 23.77
C LEU A 238 -0.82 -3.89 25.24
N GLU A 239 -1.70 -4.32 26.14
CA GLU A 239 -1.60 -4.09 27.59
C GLU A 239 -0.27 -4.61 28.14
N GLN A 240 0.11 -5.86 27.81
CA GLN A 240 1.39 -6.44 28.20
C GLN A 240 2.59 -5.64 27.67
N MET A 241 2.50 -5.12 26.42
CA MET A 241 3.57 -4.31 25.83
C MET A 241 3.66 -2.91 26.47
N VAL A 242 2.55 -2.40 27.01
CA VAL A 242 2.54 -1.17 27.82
C VAL A 242 3.16 -1.43 29.20
N GLU A 243 2.78 -2.52 29.88
CA GLU A 243 3.33 -2.92 31.17
C GLU A 243 4.86 -3.17 31.11
N SER A 244 5.34 -3.77 30.02
CA SER A 244 6.77 -3.99 29.78
C SER A 244 7.55 -2.72 29.39
N GLY A 245 6.86 -1.59 29.14
CA GLY A 245 7.48 -0.34 28.72
C GLY A 245 7.90 -0.29 27.24
N GLU A 246 7.64 -1.34 26.43
CA GLU A 246 7.91 -1.32 24.99
C GLU A 246 7.07 -0.28 24.27
N VAL A 247 5.82 -0.10 24.72
CA VAL A 247 4.82 0.77 24.13
C VAL A 247 4.34 1.78 25.16
N THR A 248 4.27 3.04 24.76
CA THR A 248 3.78 4.12 25.63
C THR A 248 2.39 4.57 25.17
N PRO A 249 1.40 4.65 26.09
CA PRO A 249 0.11 5.29 25.83
C PRO A 249 0.29 6.79 25.71
N VAL A 250 -0.36 7.38 24.69
CA VAL A 250 -0.18 8.76 24.29
C VAL A 250 -1.54 9.45 24.14
N GLU A 251 -1.71 10.60 24.78
CA GLU A 251 -2.79 11.55 24.52
C GLU A 251 -2.33 12.59 23.49
N ILE A 252 -3.12 12.80 22.45
CA ILE A 252 -2.83 13.81 21.43
C ILE A 252 -3.61 15.09 21.76
N THR A 253 -2.89 16.17 22.07
CA THR A 253 -3.50 17.46 22.41
C THR A 253 -4.41 17.94 21.28
N GLY A 254 -5.65 18.28 21.62
CA GLY A 254 -6.65 18.77 20.66
C GLY A 254 -7.40 17.65 19.90
N LEU A 255 -7.20 16.38 20.25
CA LEU A 255 -8.01 15.28 19.75
C LEU A 255 -8.75 14.58 20.90
N ASP A 256 -10.08 14.56 20.79
CA ASP A 256 -10.95 13.73 21.65
C ASP A 256 -11.18 12.37 20.98
N ALA A 257 -10.13 11.54 20.93
CA ALA A 257 -10.14 10.27 20.17
C ALA A 257 -9.64 9.08 21.02
N GLY A 258 -9.61 9.22 22.35
CA GLY A 258 -9.08 8.21 23.25
C GLY A 258 -7.56 8.02 23.13
N PRO A 259 -6.99 7.08 23.90
CA PRO A 259 -5.55 6.85 23.91
C PRO A 259 -5.06 6.30 22.58
N HIS A 260 -3.92 6.82 22.16
CA HIS A 260 -3.11 6.27 21.09
C HIS A 260 -1.86 5.64 21.70
N TYR A 261 -1.18 4.84 20.93
CA TYR A 261 -0.01 4.09 21.37
C TYR A 261 1.11 4.23 20.36
N ALA A 262 2.35 4.33 20.83
CA ALA A 262 3.53 4.38 20.00
C ALA A 262 4.68 3.63 20.67
N TRP A 263 5.68 3.25 19.90
CA TRP A 263 6.92 2.72 20.43
C TRP A 263 7.59 3.75 21.35
N THR A 264 7.96 3.36 22.58
CA THR A 264 8.64 4.23 23.55
C THR A 264 9.92 4.84 22.95
N GLU A 265 10.75 4.02 22.34
CA GLU A 265 11.98 4.43 21.65
C GLU A 265 11.72 5.49 20.54
N THR A 266 10.63 5.31 19.78
CA THR A 266 10.31 6.25 18.68
C THR A 266 9.83 7.59 19.21
N LEU A 267 9.10 7.62 20.31
CA LEU A 267 8.66 8.84 20.99
C LEU A 267 9.85 9.67 21.48
N GLU A 268 10.82 9.04 22.13
CA GLU A 268 12.04 9.69 22.59
C GLU A 268 12.83 10.31 21.42
N ALA A 269 12.99 9.55 20.34
CA ALA A 269 13.72 9.99 19.16
C ALA A 269 13.05 11.17 18.41
N VAL A 270 11.75 11.38 18.56
CA VAL A 270 11.01 12.48 17.88
C VAL A 270 10.85 13.71 18.78
N SER A 271 10.82 13.54 20.09
CA SER A 271 10.62 14.64 21.06
C SER A 271 11.75 15.67 21.06
N GLY A 272 12.98 15.27 20.71
CA GLY A 272 14.16 16.14 20.69
C GLY A 272 14.49 16.81 19.34
N ARG A 273 13.70 16.59 18.27
CA ARG A 273 14.08 17.07 16.93
C ARG A 273 13.29 18.29 16.47
N THR A 274 14.04 19.34 16.06
CA THR A 274 13.52 20.48 15.30
C THR A 274 12.89 20.05 13.96
N ARG A 275 12.00 20.88 13.41
CA ARG A 275 11.37 20.67 12.09
C ARG A 275 12.46 20.46 11.02
N GLY A 276 12.55 19.24 10.47
CA GLY A 276 13.38 18.95 9.33
C GLY A 276 12.89 19.62 8.03
N ARG A 277 13.63 19.41 6.92
CA ARG A 277 13.21 19.87 5.59
C ARG A 277 11.83 19.33 5.25
N LYS A 278 10.93 20.19 4.75
CA LYS A 278 9.63 19.77 4.22
C LYS A 278 9.84 18.92 2.97
N HIS A 279 9.30 17.71 2.95
CA HIS A 279 9.26 16.83 1.79
C HIS A 279 7.90 16.94 1.12
N LEU A 280 7.88 16.89 -0.22
CA LEU A 280 6.65 16.85 -1.00
C LEU A 280 6.42 15.46 -1.57
N HIS A 281 5.22 14.93 -1.32
CA HIS A 281 4.79 13.67 -1.90
C HIS A 281 3.44 13.84 -2.59
N ILE A 282 3.31 13.19 -3.75
CA ILE A 282 2.04 12.91 -4.41
C ILE A 282 1.76 11.45 -4.06
N LEU A 283 0.68 11.17 -3.33
CA LEU A 283 0.39 9.83 -2.81
C LEU A 283 -0.79 9.19 -3.54
N SER A 284 -0.77 7.86 -3.61
CA SER A 284 -1.94 7.11 -4.06
C SER A 284 -3.06 7.17 -3.01
N PRO A 285 -4.34 7.18 -3.39
CA PRO A 285 -5.42 7.00 -2.42
C PRO A 285 -5.40 5.63 -1.72
N PHE A 286 -4.64 4.67 -2.24
CA PHE A 286 -4.39 3.36 -1.61
C PHE A 286 -3.05 3.28 -0.88
N ASP A 287 -2.33 4.41 -0.78
CA ASP A 287 -1.12 4.49 0.02
C ASP A 287 -1.39 4.16 1.49
N SER A 288 -0.47 3.46 2.16
CA SER A 288 -0.64 3.02 3.55
C SER A 288 -0.87 4.17 4.54
N LEU A 289 -0.38 5.39 4.25
CA LEU A 289 -0.68 6.59 5.04
C LEU A 289 -2.11 7.09 4.79
N VAL A 290 -2.64 6.89 3.58
CA VAL A 290 -3.88 7.51 3.09
C VAL A 290 -5.10 6.60 3.20
N ILE A 291 -4.92 5.29 3.08
CA ILE A 291 -6.00 4.31 2.89
C ILE A 291 -6.97 4.21 4.08
N ASP A 292 -6.49 4.39 5.30
CA ASP A 292 -7.34 4.48 6.48
C ASP A 292 -7.93 5.90 6.56
N ARG A 293 -9.11 6.09 5.95
CA ARG A 293 -9.77 7.40 5.80
C ARG A 293 -10.17 8.01 7.15
N ARG A 294 -10.53 7.18 8.14
CA ARG A 294 -10.88 7.66 9.48
C ARG A 294 -9.65 8.23 10.15
N ARG A 295 -8.54 7.49 10.14
CA ARG A 295 -7.25 7.93 10.67
C ARG A 295 -6.73 9.18 9.95
N LEU A 296 -6.82 9.22 8.61
CA LEU A 296 -6.42 10.37 7.81
C LEU A 296 -7.17 11.64 8.23
N ARG A 297 -8.49 11.54 8.43
CA ARG A 297 -9.32 12.65 8.89
C ARG A 297 -8.95 13.06 10.32
N THR A 298 -8.79 12.10 11.23
CA THR A 298 -8.46 12.37 12.63
C THR A 298 -7.10 13.04 12.79
N LEU A 299 -6.05 12.50 12.20
CA LEU A 299 -4.69 13.02 12.38
C LEU A 299 -4.37 14.23 11.49
N PHE A 300 -4.87 14.24 10.25
CA PHE A 300 -4.44 15.23 9.25
C PHE A 300 -5.54 16.24 8.88
N ASN A 301 -6.75 16.08 9.40
CA ASN A 301 -7.92 16.87 9.01
C ASN A 301 -8.11 16.92 7.49
N PHE A 302 -7.92 15.76 6.83
CA PHE A 302 -8.00 15.67 5.37
C PHE A 302 -9.00 14.59 4.96
N ASP A 303 -10.00 14.99 4.16
CA ASP A 303 -10.98 14.06 3.60
C ASP A 303 -10.54 13.57 2.21
N CYS A 304 -10.42 12.26 2.07
CA CYS A 304 -10.03 11.63 0.81
C CYS A 304 -11.04 10.55 0.43
N LYS A 305 -11.81 10.79 -0.64
CA LYS A 305 -12.81 9.86 -1.17
C LYS A 305 -12.31 9.23 -2.46
N LEU A 306 -12.69 7.96 -2.69
CA LEU A 306 -12.46 7.26 -3.95
C LEU A 306 -13.64 7.52 -4.88
N GLU A 307 -13.56 8.60 -5.66
CA GLU A 307 -14.67 9.03 -6.52
C GLU A 307 -14.73 8.24 -7.84
N CYS A 308 -13.76 7.39 -8.12
CA CYS A 308 -13.80 6.46 -9.25
C CYS A 308 -15.00 5.49 -9.22
N TYR A 309 -15.57 5.25 -8.04
CA TYR A 309 -16.79 4.45 -7.87
C TYR A 309 -18.08 5.26 -7.99
N PHE A 310 -17.98 6.59 -8.16
CA PHE A 310 -19.14 7.46 -8.31
C PHE A 310 -19.38 7.79 -9.80
N PRO A 311 -20.66 7.93 -10.22
CA PRO A 311 -20.98 8.52 -11.52
C PRO A 311 -20.29 9.87 -11.69
N GLU A 312 -19.90 10.21 -12.90
CA GLU A 312 -19.10 11.42 -13.20
C GLU A 312 -19.73 12.69 -12.65
N ALA A 313 -21.04 12.87 -12.84
CA ALA A 313 -21.79 14.04 -12.35
C ALA A 313 -21.78 14.20 -10.83
N LYS A 314 -21.47 13.14 -10.06
CA LYS A 314 -21.40 13.16 -8.58
C LYS A 314 -19.97 13.31 -8.05
N ARG A 315 -18.96 13.37 -8.93
CA ARG A 315 -17.56 13.55 -8.54
C ARG A 315 -17.28 15.02 -8.25
N ARG A 316 -16.82 15.29 -7.03
CA ARG A 316 -16.45 16.64 -6.59
C ARG A 316 -15.04 17.02 -7.06
N TYR A 317 -14.12 16.08 -6.99
CA TYR A 317 -12.69 16.32 -7.17
C TYR A 317 -12.15 15.73 -8.48
N GLY A 318 -12.63 14.59 -8.92
CA GLY A 318 -12.17 13.91 -10.13
C GLY A 318 -12.29 12.39 -10.04
N TYR A 319 -11.71 11.68 -11.02
CA TYR A 319 -11.86 10.23 -11.08
C TYR A 319 -10.96 9.50 -10.07
N PHE A 320 -9.65 9.81 -10.05
CA PHE A 320 -8.67 9.14 -9.21
C PHE A 320 -7.71 10.17 -8.61
N CYS A 321 -8.20 10.89 -7.61
CA CYS A 321 -7.48 12.00 -7.02
C CYS A 321 -6.33 11.55 -6.12
N LEU A 322 -5.17 12.14 -6.34
CA LEU A 322 -3.93 11.87 -5.62
C LEU A 322 -3.69 12.98 -4.58
N PRO A 323 -3.70 12.68 -3.27
CA PRO A 323 -3.36 13.64 -2.22
C PRO A 323 -1.94 14.19 -2.35
N ILE A 324 -1.77 15.48 -2.03
CA ILE A 324 -0.48 16.16 -1.94
C ILE A 324 -0.13 16.34 -0.46
N LEU A 325 0.92 15.65 -0.01
CA LEU A 325 1.50 15.83 1.32
C LEU A 325 2.69 16.78 1.22
N TRP A 326 2.69 17.86 2.01
CA TRP A 326 3.76 18.85 2.14
C TRP A 326 4.18 18.99 3.60
N GLY A 327 5.36 18.50 3.95
CA GLY A 327 5.80 18.39 5.33
C GLY A 327 4.88 17.45 6.13
N ASP A 328 4.16 17.99 7.11
CA ASP A 328 3.23 17.25 7.97
C ASP A 328 1.74 17.57 7.69
N ARG A 329 1.42 18.16 6.50
CA ARG A 329 0.05 18.52 6.12
C ARG A 329 -0.29 18.02 4.72
N PHE A 330 -1.51 17.53 4.56
CA PHE A 330 -2.12 17.38 3.24
C PHE A 330 -2.63 18.76 2.80
N VAL A 331 -2.07 19.27 1.71
CA VAL A 331 -2.29 20.65 1.23
C VAL A 331 -3.18 20.72 -0.01
N GLY A 332 -3.59 19.58 -0.54
CA GLY A 332 -4.41 19.52 -1.73
C GLY A 332 -4.43 18.14 -2.37
N ARG A 333 -4.91 18.09 -3.60
CA ARG A 333 -5.02 16.89 -4.43
C ARG A 333 -4.91 17.18 -5.91
N LEU A 334 -4.52 16.17 -6.68
CA LEU A 334 -4.42 16.21 -8.13
C LEU A 334 -5.42 15.24 -8.75
N ASP A 335 -6.05 15.58 -9.86
CA ASP A 335 -6.74 14.63 -10.75
C ASP A 335 -5.90 14.41 -12.01
N PRO A 336 -4.95 13.46 -12.02
CA PRO A 336 -4.06 13.21 -13.12
C PRO A 336 -4.55 12.08 -14.03
N LYS A 337 -4.07 12.11 -15.29
CA LYS A 337 -4.14 10.99 -16.23
C LYS A 337 -2.81 10.88 -16.97
N ALA A 338 -2.23 9.69 -17.00
CA ALA A 338 -1.07 9.41 -17.83
C ALA A 338 -1.52 8.99 -19.23
N ASP A 339 -1.36 9.87 -20.21
CA ASP A 339 -1.51 9.52 -21.62
C ASP A 339 -0.17 9.01 -22.13
N ARG A 340 0.03 7.68 -22.05
CA ARG A 340 1.27 7.04 -22.46
C ARG A 340 1.50 7.07 -23.96
N LYS A 341 0.43 7.15 -24.77
CA LYS A 341 0.55 7.27 -26.23
C LYS A 341 1.14 8.62 -26.62
N GLN A 342 0.66 9.69 -25.97
CA GLN A 342 1.18 11.05 -26.18
C GLN A 342 2.33 11.40 -25.23
N LYS A 343 2.80 10.47 -24.41
CA LYS A 343 3.84 10.66 -23.39
C LYS A 343 3.60 11.89 -22.50
N THR A 344 2.35 12.12 -22.13
CA THR A 344 1.92 13.31 -21.41
C THR A 344 1.24 12.95 -20.10
N LEU A 345 1.76 13.45 -18.98
CA LEU A 345 1.03 13.46 -17.72
C LEU A 345 0.10 14.67 -17.71
N LEU A 346 -1.19 14.40 -17.90
CA LEU A 346 -2.23 15.41 -17.87
C LEU A 346 -2.72 15.60 -16.43
N VAL A 347 -2.52 16.76 -15.84
CA VAL A 347 -3.12 17.19 -14.57
C VAL A 347 -4.39 17.96 -14.92
N ARG A 348 -5.53 17.26 -14.97
CA ARG A 348 -6.83 17.84 -15.28
C ARG A 348 -7.20 18.93 -14.30
N LYS A 349 -6.89 18.68 -13.01
CA LYS A 349 -7.15 19.63 -11.95
C LYS A 349 -6.14 19.45 -10.80
N ALA A 350 -5.56 20.57 -10.34
CA ALA A 350 -4.81 20.64 -9.10
C ALA A 350 -5.60 21.51 -8.12
N MET A 351 -6.02 20.92 -7.01
CA MET A 351 -6.86 21.59 -6.00
C MET A 351 -6.09 21.68 -4.70
N PHE A 352 -6.07 22.87 -4.11
CA PHE A 352 -5.44 23.11 -2.83
C PHE A 352 -6.48 23.34 -1.74
N GLU A 353 -6.15 22.93 -0.51
CA GLU A 353 -7.05 23.13 0.63
C GLU A 353 -7.25 24.63 0.88
N PRO A 354 -8.47 25.06 1.27
CA PRO A 354 -8.80 26.50 1.38
C PRO A 354 -7.96 27.26 2.42
N ASP A 355 -7.50 26.57 3.46
CA ASP A 355 -6.69 27.11 4.55
C ASP A 355 -5.17 27.07 4.27
N PHE A 356 -4.77 26.66 3.06
CA PHE A 356 -3.37 26.61 2.66
C PHE A 356 -3.00 27.83 1.78
N THR A 357 -2.01 28.59 2.21
CA THR A 357 -1.57 29.84 1.54
C THR A 357 -0.09 29.90 1.21
N ASP A 358 0.73 28.97 1.74
CA ASP A 358 2.20 28.94 1.57
C ASP A 358 2.61 28.36 0.20
N TYR A 359 2.19 29.03 -0.89
CA TYR A 359 2.38 28.54 -2.26
C TYR A 359 3.77 28.78 -2.81
N GLU A 360 4.49 29.80 -2.32
CA GLU A 360 5.80 30.18 -2.85
C GLU A 360 6.81 29.03 -2.79
N PRO A 361 7.07 28.37 -1.67
CA PRO A 361 7.96 27.21 -1.60
C PRO A 361 7.30 25.94 -2.14
N LEU A 362 5.96 25.84 -2.15
CA LEU A 362 5.26 24.65 -2.61
C LEU A 362 5.33 24.44 -4.11
N LEU A 363 5.10 25.52 -4.92
CA LEU A 363 4.93 25.34 -6.37
C LEU A 363 6.20 24.84 -7.07
N PRO A 364 7.43 25.32 -6.76
CA PRO A 364 8.65 24.76 -7.31
C PRO A 364 8.83 23.26 -6.93
N ALA A 365 8.59 22.91 -5.65
CA ALA A 365 8.69 21.53 -5.19
C ALA A 365 7.65 20.62 -5.85
N LEU A 366 6.41 21.11 -6.06
CA LEU A 366 5.36 20.40 -6.77
C LEU A 366 5.71 20.19 -8.25
N ALA A 367 6.27 21.20 -8.90
CA ALA A 367 6.72 21.11 -10.29
C ALA A 367 7.83 20.05 -10.46
N GLU A 368 8.81 20.03 -9.56
CA GLU A 368 9.86 19.01 -9.53
C GLU A 368 9.26 17.61 -9.35
N LYS A 369 8.37 17.44 -8.36
CA LYS A 369 7.71 16.14 -8.09
C LYS A 369 6.82 15.70 -9.24
N LEU A 370 6.12 16.62 -9.92
CA LEU A 370 5.30 16.31 -11.10
C LEU A 370 6.16 15.84 -12.27
N ARG A 371 7.34 16.44 -12.52
CA ARG A 371 8.27 15.94 -13.54
C ARG A 371 8.76 14.52 -13.22
N ALA A 372 9.17 14.27 -11.98
CA ALA A 372 9.58 12.95 -11.54
C ALA A 372 8.43 11.93 -11.63
N PHE A 373 7.20 12.34 -11.30
CA PHE A 373 6.02 11.51 -11.40
C PHE A 373 5.62 11.24 -12.85
N ALA A 374 5.81 12.20 -13.76
CA ALA A 374 5.62 12.00 -15.19
C ALA A 374 6.59 10.93 -15.74
N ALA A 375 7.88 11.05 -15.42
CA ALA A 375 8.90 10.07 -15.82
C ALA A 375 8.56 8.66 -15.27
N PHE A 376 8.16 8.55 -14.01
CA PHE A 376 7.69 7.29 -13.42
C PHE A 376 6.49 6.70 -14.16
N ASN A 377 5.63 7.53 -14.74
CA ASN A 377 4.47 7.12 -15.54
C ASN A 377 4.76 6.94 -17.03
N GLU A 378 6.04 6.95 -17.46
CA GLU A 378 6.47 6.88 -18.87
C GLU A 378 5.97 8.07 -19.70
N CYS A 379 5.89 9.25 -19.06
CA CYS A 379 5.52 10.51 -19.68
C CYS A 379 6.72 11.46 -19.68
N GLU A 380 6.89 12.19 -20.79
CA GLU A 380 8.00 13.13 -21.00
C GLU A 380 7.63 14.56 -20.62
N ARG A 381 6.34 14.88 -20.64
CA ARG A 381 5.85 16.23 -20.34
C ARG A 381 4.68 16.22 -19.36
N VAL A 382 4.50 17.36 -18.69
CA VAL A 382 3.38 17.62 -17.77
C VAL A 382 2.57 18.77 -18.33
N VAL A 383 1.25 18.57 -18.39
CA VAL A 383 0.29 19.62 -18.76
C VAL A 383 -0.69 19.82 -17.62
N VAL A 384 -0.85 21.07 -17.17
CA VAL A 384 -1.82 21.45 -16.14
C VAL A 384 -2.96 22.21 -16.78
N GLU A 385 -4.16 21.62 -16.77
CA GLU A 385 -5.34 22.24 -17.38
C GLU A 385 -5.96 23.29 -16.46
N ARG A 386 -6.17 22.92 -15.18
CA ARG A 386 -6.86 23.78 -14.21
C ARG A 386 -6.21 23.71 -12.84
N THR A 387 -6.34 24.82 -12.08
CA THR A 387 -5.99 24.86 -10.66
C THR A 387 -7.12 25.51 -9.87
N GLU A 388 -7.26 25.13 -8.62
CA GLU A 388 -8.06 25.80 -7.60
C GLU A 388 -7.16 26.15 -6.41
N PRO A 389 -6.89 27.43 -6.16
CA PRO A 389 -7.35 28.65 -6.88
C PRO A 389 -6.81 28.78 -8.32
N ARG A 390 -7.62 29.38 -9.21
CA ARG A 390 -7.27 29.55 -10.64
C ARG A 390 -5.97 30.32 -10.87
N LYS A 391 -5.67 31.29 -10.02
CA LYS A 391 -4.45 32.14 -10.09
C LYS A 391 -3.14 31.33 -10.04
N LEU A 392 -3.16 30.09 -9.55
CA LEU A 392 -1.96 29.26 -9.40
C LEU A 392 -1.57 28.53 -10.69
N ARG A 393 -2.40 28.51 -11.72
CA ARG A 393 -2.11 27.80 -12.97
C ARG A 393 -0.87 28.37 -13.67
N VAL A 394 -0.81 29.69 -13.81
CA VAL A 394 0.33 30.34 -14.48
C VAL A 394 1.64 30.15 -13.70
N PRO A 395 1.71 30.43 -12.39
CA PRO A 395 2.91 30.17 -11.59
C PRO A 395 3.35 28.71 -11.64
N LEU A 396 2.43 27.73 -11.51
CA LEU A 396 2.78 26.31 -11.57
C LEU A 396 3.31 25.92 -12.95
N THR A 397 2.68 26.41 -14.03
CA THR A 397 3.13 26.13 -15.40
C THR A 397 4.52 26.76 -15.65
N ARG A 398 4.79 27.94 -15.11
CA ARG A 398 6.12 28.56 -15.17
C ARG A 398 7.16 27.72 -14.42
N ALA A 399 6.86 27.25 -13.22
CA ALA A 399 7.73 26.36 -12.44
C ALA A 399 8.02 25.03 -13.15
N LEU A 400 7.04 24.49 -13.91
CA LEU A 400 7.24 23.28 -14.72
C LEU A 400 8.18 23.50 -15.91
N ARG A 401 8.27 24.72 -16.44
CA ARG A 401 9.17 25.10 -17.57
C ARG A 401 10.56 25.46 -17.11
N ALA A 402 10.73 25.90 -15.87
CA ALA A 402 12.04 26.22 -15.30
C ALA A 402 12.91 24.94 -15.26
N ALA A 403 14.20 25.10 -15.57
CA ALA A 403 15.16 24.01 -15.45
C ALA A 403 15.14 23.46 -14.00
N PRO A 404 15.31 22.14 -13.80
CA PRO A 404 15.43 21.59 -12.46
C PRO A 404 16.60 22.29 -11.75
N ALA A 405 16.38 22.76 -10.52
CA ALA A 405 17.47 23.28 -9.71
C ALA A 405 18.57 22.21 -9.63
N PRO A 406 19.85 22.57 -9.77
CA PRO A 406 20.94 21.62 -9.68
C PRO A 406 20.80 20.84 -8.37
N SER A 407 20.73 19.51 -8.48
CA SER A 407 20.70 18.64 -7.30
C SER A 407 21.96 18.94 -6.47
N ARG A 408 21.80 19.58 -5.31
CA ARG A 408 22.89 19.65 -4.34
C ARG A 408 23.18 18.20 -3.93
N CYS A 409 24.18 17.60 -4.55
CA CYS A 409 24.77 16.37 -4.09
C CYS A 409 25.08 16.53 -2.60
N ALA A 410 24.50 15.68 -1.78
CA ALA A 410 24.87 15.57 -0.37
C ALA A 410 26.38 15.33 -0.32
N GLY A 411 27.08 16.20 0.40
CA GLY A 411 28.51 16.35 0.42
C GLY A 411 29.27 15.03 0.53
N GLN A 412 30.31 14.96 -0.27
CA GLN A 412 31.45 14.11 0.02
C GLN A 412 31.97 14.44 1.43
N PRO A 413 32.27 13.49 2.28
CA PRO A 413 33.08 13.77 3.45
C PRO A 413 34.48 14.11 2.95
N THR A 414 34.94 15.32 3.22
CA THR A 414 36.36 15.67 3.17
C THR A 414 37.11 14.77 4.15
N ARG A 415 38.22 14.29 3.71
CA ARG A 415 39.22 13.40 4.32
C ARG A 415 39.39 13.52 5.82
#